data_18b7d21911ad8c2db0cbb0785818c63b
#
_entry.id   18b7d21911ad8c2db0cbb0785818c63b
#
_cell.length_a   1.000
_cell.length_b   1.000
_cell.length_c   1.000
_cell.angle_alpha   90.00
_cell.angle_beta   90.00
_cell.angle_gamma   90.00
#
_symmetry.space_group_name_H-M   'P 1'
#
loop_
_entity.id
_entity.type
_entity.pdbx_description
1 polymer ?
#
loop_
_entity_poly.entity_id
_entity_poly.type
_entity_poly.pdbx_seq_one_letter_code
_entity_poly.pdbx_strand_id
1 'polypeptide(L)'
;MRQRLGLAAALLAEPEVLILDEPGSGLDPEGTRWLREFLRSLATGGTTVLVSSHVLAEVAQTADEVVIIDRGRRIAQGQIDRLTPAAGASVVVRSPDADRLAGHLRDVGGEVTRLAGTEVGVRGLRAEDVGQTAADNGIVLHELRSVEPSLEDVFLALTRADDPGPGGAPGDEAAEASGGER
;
A
#
# COMPACT_ATOMS: atom_id res chain seq x y z
N MET A 1 -3.80 10.46 27.88
CA MET A 1 -2.88 10.48 29.04
C MET A 1 -2.26 9.11 29.36
N ARG A 2 -3.00 7.98 29.31
CA ARG A 2 -2.44 6.63 29.63
C ARG A 2 -1.25 6.22 28.75
N GLN A 3 -1.30 6.47 27.45
CA GLN A 3 -0.21 6.10 26.51
C GLN A 3 1.09 6.86 26.79
N ARG A 4 1.03 8.17 27.04
CA ARG A 4 2.23 8.95 27.39
C ARG A 4 2.87 8.47 28.70
N LEU A 5 2.05 8.07 29.66
CA LEU A 5 2.54 7.48 30.92
C LEU A 5 3.19 6.12 30.71
N GLY A 6 2.57 5.24 29.88
CA GLY A 6 3.14 3.94 29.52
C GLY A 6 4.48 4.08 28.80
N LEU A 7 4.57 5.02 27.86
CA LEU A 7 5.80 5.31 27.14
C LEU A 7 6.89 5.84 28.08
N ALA A 8 6.56 6.78 28.99
CA ALA A 8 7.49 7.27 30.00
C ALA A 8 8.00 6.15 30.92
N ALA A 9 7.12 5.23 31.33
CA ALA A 9 7.50 4.08 32.15
C ALA A 9 8.45 3.11 31.41
N ALA A 10 8.20 2.84 30.11
CA ALA A 10 9.06 1.98 29.31
C ALA A 10 10.47 2.58 29.09
N LEU A 11 10.60 3.90 29.11
CA LEU A 11 11.86 4.60 28.89
C LEU A 11 12.70 4.81 30.16
N LEU A 12 12.13 4.58 31.36
CA LEU A 12 12.87 4.75 32.61
C LEU A 12 14.13 3.88 32.72
N ALA A 13 14.15 2.74 32.01
CA ALA A 13 15.28 1.82 32.04
C ALA A 13 16.31 2.09 30.91
N GLU A 14 16.16 3.17 30.15
CA GLU A 14 17.00 3.50 28.98
C GLU A 14 17.23 2.28 28.06
N PRO A 15 16.16 1.66 27.52
CA PRO A 15 16.27 0.40 26.80
C PRO A 15 16.99 0.58 25.45
N GLU A 16 17.82 -0.40 25.08
CA GLU A 16 18.39 -0.47 23.73
C GLU A 16 17.33 -0.82 22.67
N VAL A 17 16.27 -1.52 23.07
CA VAL A 17 15.14 -1.93 22.19
C VAL A 17 13.83 -1.55 22.86
N LEU A 18 13.01 -0.78 22.15
CA LEU A 18 11.66 -0.36 22.56
C LEU A 18 10.63 -1.01 21.66
N ILE A 19 9.69 -1.76 22.23
CA ILE A 19 8.60 -2.42 21.51
C ILE A 19 7.28 -1.78 21.92
N LEU A 20 6.53 -1.26 20.95
CA LEU A 20 5.27 -0.57 21.18
C LEU A 20 4.18 -1.17 20.32
N ASP A 21 3.06 -1.51 20.97
CA ASP A 21 1.87 -2.02 20.30
C ASP A 21 0.83 -0.90 20.16
N GLU A 22 0.48 -0.57 18.90
CA GLU A 22 -0.49 0.47 18.52
C GLU A 22 -0.33 1.81 19.31
N PRO A 23 0.88 2.39 19.42
CA PRO A 23 1.10 3.54 20.30
C PRO A 23 0.40 4.81 19.84
N GLY A 24 0.02 4.92 18.56
CA GLY A 24 -0.75 6.03 17.98
C GLY A 24 -2.26 5.94 18.20
N SER A 25 -2.77 4.77 18.61
CA SER A 25 -4.21 4.54 18.74
C SER A 25 -4.87 5.50 19.72
N GLY A 26 -5.92 6.21 19.26
CA GLY A 26 -6.69 7.15 20.07
C GLY A 26 -5.98 8.47 20.39
N LEU A 27 -4.88 8.78 19.73
CA LEU A 27 -4.29 10.12 19.74
C LEU A 27 -5.02 11.02 18.73
N ASP A 28 -5.03 12.31 19.06
CA ASP A 28 -5.39 13.36 18.11
C ASP A 28 -4.25 13.60 17.10
N PRO A 29 -4.45 14.33 16.01
CA PRO A 29 -3.41 14.58 14.99
C PRO A 29 -2.15 15.23 15.57
N GLU A 30 -2.28 16.10 16.58
CA GLU A 30 -1.13 16.72 17.25
C GLU A 30 -0.36 15.70 18.08
N GLY A 31 -1.06 14.84 18.80
CA GLY A 31 -0.48 13.74 19.58
C GLY A 31 0.23 12.72 18.71
N THR A 32 -0.34 12.35 17.56
CA THR A 32 0.28 11.46 16.58
C THR A 32 1.57 12.07 16.01
N ARG A 33 1.54 13.35 15.64
CA ARG A 33 2.73 14.05 15.17
C ARG A 33 3.83 14.10 16.22
N TRP A 34 3.48 14.46 17.46
CA TRP A 34 4.43 14.46 18.58
C TRP A 34 5.04 13.08 18.80
N LEU A 35 4.21 12.01 18.79
CA LEU A 35 4.67 10.63 18.98
C LEU A 35 5.70 10.25 17.90
N ARG A 36 5.40 10.53 16.63
CA ARG A 36 6.30 10.26 15.50
C ARG A 36 7.66 10.95 15.67
N GLU A 37 7.65 12.26 15.95
CA GLU A 37 8.89 13.04 16.16
C GLU A 37 9.68 12.48 17.33
N PHE A 38 9.00 12.07 18.38
CA PHE A 38 9.61 11.49 19.57
C PHE A 38 10.25 10.11 19.26
N LEU A 39 9.54 9.20 18.61
CA LEU A 39 10.08 7.88 18.23
C LEU A 39 11.29 8.00 17.29
N ARG A 40 11.24 8.92 16.34
CA ARG A 40 12.38 9.22 15.47
C ARG A 40 13.58 9.76 16.25
N SER A 41 13.36 10.60 17.26
CA SER A 41 14.45 11.10 18.10
C SER A 41 15.12 9.99 18.90
N LEU A 42 14.35 9.02 19.41
CA LEU A 42 14.90 7.84 20.10
C LEU A 42 15.73 6.97 19.16
N ALA A 43 15.23 6.70 17.95
CA ALA A 43 15.95 5.93 16.94
C ALA A 43 17.26 6.61 16.53
N THR A 44 17.25 7.93 16.34
CA THR A 44 18.45 8.71 16.05
C THR A 44 19.43 8.68 17.23
N GLY A 45 18.92 8.57 18.46
CA GLY A 45 19.72 8.40 19.69
C GLY A 45 20.31 7.00 19.89
N GLY A 46 20.03 6.05 18.97
CA GLY A 46 20.57 4.69 18.99
C GLY A 46 19.64 3.63 19.57
N THR A 47 18.41 3.98 19.98
CA THR A 47 17.41 3.01 20.43
C THR A 47 16.76 2.33 19.21
N THR A 48 16.73 1.01 19.18
CA THR A 48 15.93 0.28 18.18
C THR A 48 14.47 0.33 18.58
N VAL A 49 13.61 0.88 17.69
CA VAL A 49 12.18 1.03 17.97
C VAL A 49 11.37 0.13 17.05
N LEU A 50 10.60 -0.81 17.63
CA LEU A 50 9.64 -1.65 16.93
C LEU A 50 8.21 -1.20 17.27
N VAL A 51 7.43 -0.88 16.25
CA VAL A 51 6.05 -0.37 16.41
C VAL A 51 5.10 -1.25 15.60
N SER A 52 4.00 -1.71 16.22
CA SER A 52 2.85 -2.20 15.46
C SER A 52 1.91 -1.03 15.12
N SER A 53 1.33 -1.05 13.94
CA SER A 53 0.26 -0.14 13.54
C SER A 53 -0.57 -0.74 12.41
N HIS A 54 -1.86 -0.42 12.38
CA HIS A 54 -2.75 -0.73 11.25
C HIS A 54 -2.93 0.47 10.32
N VAL A 55 -2.36 1.63 10.68
CA VAL A 55 -2.42 2.87 9.88
C VAL A 55 -1.17 2.97 9.02
N LEU A 56 -1.24 2.45 7.80
CA LEU A 56 -0.09 2.36 6.89
C LEU A 56 0.52 3.73 6.55
N ALA A 57 -0.32 4.78 6.44
CA ALA A 57 0.15 6.14 6.20
C ALA A 57 1.02 6.69 7.35
N GLU A 58 0.76 6.31 8.61
CA GLU A 58 1.59 6.69 9.75
C GLU A 58 2.92 5.91 9.74
N VAL A 59 2.85 4.61 9.42
CA VAL A 59 4.04 3.76 9.27
C VAL A 59 4.97 4.33 8.21
N ALA A 60 4.44 4.68 7.03
CA ALA A 60 5.21 5.27 5.94
C ALA A 60 5.97 6.55 6.32
N GLN A 61 5.44 7.32 7.27
CA GLN A 61 6.06 8.57 7.72
C GLN A 61 7.00 8.39 8.91
N THR A 62 6.98 7.23 9.58
CA THR A 62 7.67 7.03 10.85
C THR A 62 8.80 6.01 10.76
N ALA A 63 8.58 4.90 10.07
CA ALA A 63 9.50 3.77 10.03
C ALA A 63 10.49 3.87 8.86
N ASP A 64 11.66 3.25 9.02
CA ASP A 64 12.66 3.07 7.96
C ASP A 64 12.46 1.71 7.28
N GLU A 65 12.12 0.69 8.08
CA GLU A 65 11.81 -0.67 7.60
C GLU A 65 10.40 -1.08 8.04
N VAL A 66 9.77 -1.92 7.24
CA VAL A 66 8.44 -2.46 7.53
C VAL A 66 8.42 -3.97 7.34
N VAL A 67 7.65 -4.64 8.19
CA VAL A 67 7.26 -6.04 8.04
C VAL A 67 5.74 -6.06 7.87
N ILE A 68 5.27 -6.52 6.73
CA ILE A 68 3.83 -6.66 6.43
C ILE A 68 3.40 -8.07 6.77
N ILE A 69 2.37 -8.18 7.61
CA ILE A 69 1.81 -9.45 8.08
C ILE A 69 0.33 -9.49 7.70
N ASP A 70 -0.10 -10.58 7.07
CA ASP A 70 -1.51 -10.89 6.84
C ASP A 70 -1.79 -12.35 7.22
N ARG A 71 -2.92 -12.58 7.89
CA ARG A 71 -3.39 -13.91 8.35
C ARG A 71 -2.28 -14.73 9.05
N GLY A 72 -1.45 -14.06 9.86
CA GLY A 72 -0.35 -14.69 10.61
C GLY A 72 0.88 -15.04 9.77
N ARG A 73 0.96 -14.63 8.51
CA ARG A 73 2.08 -14.84 7.62
C ARG A 73 2.76 -13.53 7.29
N ARG A 74 4.09 -13.55 7.23
CA ARG A 74 4.88 -12.43 6.71
C ARG A 74 4.77 -12.39 5.19
N ILE A 75 4.15 -11.33 4.65
CA ILE A 75 3.93 -11.12 3.22
C ILE A 75 5.12 -10.39 2.59
N ALA A 76 5.62 -9.35 3.27
CA ALA A 76 6.77 -8.59 2.81
C ALA A 76 7.59 -8.09 3.98
N GLN A 77 8.87 -7.79 3.71
CA GLN A 77 9.78 -7.14 4.65
C GLN A 77 10.81 -6.34 3.88
N GLY A 78 11.11 -5.14 4.30
CA GLY A 78 12.18 -4.32 3.74
C GLY A 78 12.05 -2.85 4.05
N GLN A 79 12.97 -2.08 3.47
CA GLN A 79 12.93 -0.62 3.52
C GLN A 79 11.71 -0.11 2.75
N ILE A 80 11.04 0.88 3.31
CA ILE A 80 9.82 1.46 2.71
C ILE A 80 10.10 1.98 1.30
N ASP A 81 11.22 2.68 1.11
CA ASP A 81 11.64 3.23 -0.18
C ASP A 81 11.89 2.17 -1.27
N ARG A 82 12.09 0.91 -0.88
CA ARG A 82 12.26 -0.21 -1.80
C ARG A 82 10.99 -0.98 -2.07
N LEU A 83 10.05 -0.97 -1.12
CA LEU A 83 8.78 -1.66 -1.25
C LEU A 83 7.75 -0.84 -2.04
N THR A 84 7.70 0.47 -1.81
CA THR A 84 6.77 1.37 -2.50
C THR A 84 6.94 1.40 -4.02
N PRO A 85 8.14 1.46 -4.62
CA PRO A 85 8.28 1.41 -6.07
C PRO A 85 7.81 0.11 -6.71
N ALA A 86 7.82 -1.01 -5.95
CA ALA A 86 7.36 -2.31 -6.46
C ALA A 86 5.85 -2.34 -6.78
N ALA A 87 5.06 -1.46 -6.18
CA ALA A 87 3.64 -1.31 -6.50
C ALA A 87 3.36 -0.54 -7.81
N GLY A 88 4.41 -0.01 -8.45
CA GLY A 88 4.35 0.74 -9.71
C GLY A 88 3.86 2.17 -9.52
N ALA A 89 4.61 3.13 -10.05
CA ALA A 89 4.15 4.51 -10.10
C ALA A 89 2.83 4.60 -10.86
N SER A 90 1.89 5.37 -10.35
CA SER A 90 0.62 5.65 -11.03
C SER A 90 0.56 7.09 -11.46
N VAL A 91 -0.14 7.34 -12.56
CA VAL A 91 -0.43 8.67 -13.06
C VAL A 91 -1.92 8.93 -12.87
N VAL A 92 -2.28 10.04 -12.26
CA VAL A 92 -3.67 10.50 -12.21
C VAL A 92 -3.83 11.61 -13.22
N VAL A 93 -4.83 11.44 -14.08
CA VAL A 93 -5.16 12.40 -15.12
C VAL A 93 -6.64 12.76 -15.06
N ARG A 94 -6.95 14.05 -15.20
CA ARG A 94 -8.32 14.55 -15.29
C ARG A 94 -8.54 15.18 -16.66
N SER A 95 -9.57 14.70 -17.35
CA SER A 95 -9.93 15.17 -18.69
C SER A 95 -11.44 15.17 -18.88
N PRO A 96 -12.02 16.17 -19.58
CA PRO A 96 -13.43 16.13 -19.98
C PRO A 96 -13.73 14.90 -20.85
N ASP A 97 -12.75 14.45 -21.64
CA ASP A 97 -12.86 13.29 -22.53
C ASP A 97 -12.20 12.03 -21.91
N ALA A 98 -12.37 11.82 -20.59
CA ALA A 98 -11.70 10.77 -19.84
C ALA A 98 -11.90 9.35 -20.42
N ASP A 99 -13.08 9.04 -20.97
CA ASP A 99 -13.35 7.72 -21.55
C ASP A 99 -12.59 7.49 -22.86
N ARG A 100 -12.50 8.52 -23.70
CA ARG A 100 -11.72 8.47 -24.94
C ARG A 100 -10.22 8.34 -24.64
N LEU A 101 -9.74 9.13 -23.68
CA LEU A 101 -8.36 9.05 -23.21
C LEU A 101 -8.04 7.66 -22.68
N ALA A 102 -8.92 7.09 -21.84
CA ALA A 102 -8.76 5.75 -21.28
C ALA A 102 -8.64 4.66 -22.36
N GLY A 103 -9.34 4.79 -23.47
CA GLY A 103 -9.20 3.90 -24.63
C GLY A 103 -7.78 3.94 -25.20
N HIS A 104 -7.31 5.13 -25.57
CA HIS A 104 -5.96 5.31 -26.15
C HIS A 104 -4.84 4.88 -25.20
N LEU A 105 -5.00 5.14 -23.89
CA LEU A 105 -3.99 4.73 -22.92
C LEU A 105 -3.90 3.20 -22.76
N ARG A 106 -5.02 2.47 -22.89
CA ARG A 106 -5.01 0.99 -22.93
C ARG A 106 -4.36 0.46 -24.20
N ASP A 107 -4.59 1.10 -25.34
CA ASP A 107 -4.00 0.70 -26.63
C ASP A 107 -2.46 0.78 -26.62
N VAL A 108 -1.89 1.69 -25.80
CA VAL A 108 -0.43 1.83 -25.63
C VAL A 108 0.10 1.07 -24.41
N GLY A 109 -0.69 0.17 -23.81
CA GLY A 109 -0.27 -0.73 -22.75
C GLY A 109 -0.49 -0.22 -21.32
N GLY A 110 -1.22 0.86 -21.13
CA GLY A 110 -1.59 1.38 -19.81
C GLY A 110 -2.71 0.57 -19.14
N GLU A 111 -2.53 0.27 -17.87
CA GLU A 111 -3.63 -0.23 -17.02
C GLU A 111 -4.43 0.96 -16.49
N VAL A 112 -5.64 1.14 -17.00
CA VAL A 112 -6.47 2.31 -16.71
C VAL A 112 -7.64 1.96 -15.81
N THR A 113 -7.71 2.65 -14.66
CA THR A 113 -8.79 2.53 -13.66
C THR A 113 -9.56 3.84 -13.58
N ARG A 114 -10.90 3.78 -13.59
CA ARG A 114 -11.76 4.94 -13.33
C ARG A 114 -11.72 5.28 -11.84
N LEU A 115 -11.45 6.53 -11.52
CA LEU A 115 -11.46 7.03 -10.14
C LEU A 115 -12.80 7.71 -9.84
N ALA A 116 -12.90 9.01 -10.03
CA ALA A 116 -14.11 9.77 -9.77
C ALA A 116 -14.37 10.77 -10.90
N GLY A 117 -15.63 10.93 -11.30
CA GLY A 117 -16.01 11.91 -12.32
C GLY A 117 -15.19 11.76 -13.61
N THR A 118 -14.37 12.76 -13.90
CA THR A 118 -13.50 12.85 -15.08
C THR A 118 -12.05 12.45 -14.82
N GLU A 119 -11.77 11.81 -13.68
CA GLU A 119 -10.44 11.35 -13.30
C GLU A 119 -10.22 9.86 -13.64
N VAL A 120 -9.05 9.56 -14.15
CA VAL A 120 -8.55 8.20 -14.39
C VAL A 120 -7.17 8.01 -13.79
N GLY A 121 -6.97 6.86 -13.16
CA GLY A 121 -5.66 6.38 -12.71
C GLY A 121 -5.05 5.50 -13.78
N VAL A 122 -3.76 5.69 -14.05
CA VAL A 122 -3.02 4.96 -15.08
C VAL A 122 -1.79 4.33 -14.46
N ARG A 123 -1.59 3.04 -14.65
CA ARG A 123 -0.38 2.31 -14.26
C ARG A 123 0.34 1.81 -15.51
N GLY A 124 1.65 1.58 -15.39
CA GLY A 124 2.47 1.07 -16.48
C GLY A 124 2.93 2.11 -17.49
N LEU A 125 2.46 3.36 -17.39
CA LEU A 125 2.89 4.49 -18.22
C LEU A 125 3.41 5.63 -17.34
N ARG A 126 4.38 6.38 -17.85
CA ARG A 126 4.88 7.59 -17.20
C ARG A 126 3.97 8.78 -17.55
N ALA A 127 4.04 9.84 -16.75
CA ALA A 127 3.24 11.06 -16.99
C ALA A 127 3.52 11.65 -18.38
N GLU A 128 4.78 11.62 -18.84
CA GLU A 128 5.17 12.09 -20.15
C GLU A 128 4.47 11.30 -21.27
N ASP A 129 4.40 9.97 -21.15
CA ASP A 129 3.79 9.09 -22.14
C ASP A 129 2.26 9.31 -22.18
N VAL A 130 1.63 9.53 -21.01
CA VAL A 130 0.21 9.89 -20.89
C VAL A 130 -0.07 11.27 -21.52
N GLY A 131 0.79 12.25 -21.24
CA GLY A 131 0.69 13.59 -21.81
C GLY A 131 0.83 13.58 -23.32
N GLN A 132 1.81 12.83 -23.85
CA GLN A 132 2.02 12.71 -25.30
C GLN A 132 0.82 12.02 -25.97
N THR A 133 0.31 10.92 -25.40
CA THR A 133 -0.87 10.22 -25.92
C THR A 133 -2.08 11.15 -25.99
N ALA A 134 -2.30 11.98 -24.98
CA ALA A 134 -3.38 12.96 -24.98
C ALA A 134 -3.19 14.01 -26.09
N ALA A 135 -1.98 14.54 -26.22
CA ALA A 135 -1.65 15.56 -27.24
C ALA A 135 -1.82 15.04 -28.67
N ASP A 136 -1.33 13.82 -28.97
CA ASP A 136 -1.43 13.17 -30.27
C ASP A 136 -2.88 12.91 -30.69
N ASN A 137 -3.77 12.74 -29.72
CA ASN A 137 -5.19 12.51 -29.95
C ASN A 137 -6.09 13.75 -29.77
N GLY A 138 -5.49 14.92 -29.55
CA GLY A 138 -6.20 16.19 -29.38
C GLY A 138 -7.12 16.20 -28.15
N ILE A 139 -6.71 15.52 -27.07
CA ILE A 139 -7.46 15.43 -25.82
C ILE A 139 -6.93 16.45 -24.83
N VAL A 140 -7.82 17.28 -24.30
CA VAL A 140 -7.49 18.31 -23.30
C VAL A 140 -7.31 17.64 -21.94
N LEU A 141 -6.21 17.96 -21.26
CA LEU A 141 -5.97 17.58 -19.88
C LEU A 141 -6.18 18.78 -18.96
N HIS A 142 -6.96 18.58 -17.90
CA HIS A 142 -7.14 19.57 -16.84
C HIS A 142 -6.14 19.36 -15.71
N GLU A 143 -5.64 18.12 -15.56
CA GLU A 143 -4.66 17.74 -14.55
C GLU A 143 -3.89 16.51 -15.03
N LEU A 144 -2.59 16.50 -14.77
CA LEU A 144 -1.71 15.36 -15.00
C LEU A 144 -0.68 15.36 -13.87
N ARG A 145 -0.72 14.33 -13.03
CA ARG A 145 0.22 14.21 -11.90
C ARG A 145 0.68 12.78 -11.71
N SER A 146 1.95 12.62 -11.44
CA SER A 146 2.48 11.34 -10.96
C SER A 146 2.10 11.16 -9.49
N VAL A 147 1.68 9.96 -9.14
CA VAL A 147 1.37 9.57 -7.76
C VAL A 147 2.34 8.46 -7.40
N GLU A 148 3.15 8.72 -6.39
CA GLU A 148 3.99 7.67 -5.83
C GLU A 148 3.10 6.66 -5.11
N PRO A 149 3.36 5.35 -5.29
CA PRO A 149 2.58 4.33 -4.61
C PRO A 149 2.74 4.47 -3.10
N SER A 150 1.63 4.33 -2.40
CA SER A 150 1.60 4.32 -0.94
C SER A 150 1.86 2.90 -0.40
N LEU A 151 2.14 2.78 0.90
CA LEU A 151 2.20 1.46 1.56
C LEU A 151 0.86 0.73 1.49
N GLU A 152 -0.27 1.46 1.42
CA GLU A 152 -1.60 0.88 1.19
C GLU A 152 -1.68 0.20 -0.18
N ASP A 153 -1.14 0.82 -1.22
CA ASP A 153 -1.11 0.23 -2.57
C ASP A 153 -0.25 -1.04 -2.59
N VAL A 154 0.90 -1.03 -1.90
CA VAL A 154 1.76 -2.19 -1.72
C VAL A 154 1.02 -3.31 -1.00
N PHE A 155 0.38 -3.00 0.12
CA PHE A 155 -0.39 -3.97 0.91
C PHE A 155 -1.51 -4.59 0.07
N LEU A 156 -2.30 -3.78 -0.62
CA LEU A 156 -3.39 -4.24 -1.46
C LEU A 156 -2.90 -5.07 -2.66
N ALA A 157 -1.77 -4.73 -3.25
CA ALA A 157 -1.19 -5.49 -4.35
C ALA A 157 -0.73 -6.88 -3.88
N LEU A 158 -0.08 -6.95 -2.72
CA LEU A 158 0.44 -8.19 -2.15
C LEU A 158 -0.67 -9.11 -1.63
N THR A 159 -1.70 -8.56 -0.97
CA THR A 159 -2.81 -9.37 -0.43
C THR A 159 -3.77 -9.88 -1.51
N ARG A 160 -3.93 -9.17 -2.63
CA ARG A 160 -4.72 -9.65 -3.79
C ARG A 160 -4.03 -10.78 -4.55
N ALA A 161 -2.71 -10.81 -4.56
CA ALA A 161 -1.96 -11.89 -5.21
C ALA A 161 -2.08 -13.23 -4.47
N ASP A 162 -2.38 -13.19 -3.16
CA ASP A 162 -2.54 -14.38 -2.31
C ASP A 162 -4.01 -14.86 -2.16
N ASP A 163 -4.98 -14.17 -2.74
CA ASP A 163 -6.38 -14.60 -2.74
C ASP A 163 -6.71 -15.29 -4.08
N PRO A 164 -6.66 -16.64 -4.18
CA PRO A 164 -7.24 -17.35 -5.28
C PRO A 164 -8.75 -17.16 -5.17
N GLY A 165 -9.29 -16.29 -6.03
CA GLY A 165 -10.70 -15.91 -6.07
C GLY A 165 -11.66 -17.08 -5.84
N PRO A 166 -12.94 -16.84 -5.48
CA PRO A 166 -13.93 -17.87 -5.16
C PRO A 166 -14.35 -18.65 -6.41
N GLY A 167 -13.48 -19.57 -6.88
CA GLY A 167 -13.73 -20.32 -8.12
C GLY A 167 -12.73 -21.42 -8.40
N GLY A 168 -12.56 -22.35 -7.46
CA GLY A 168 -11.71 -23.50 -7.64
C GLY A 168 -11.92 -24.56 -6.56
N ALA A 169 -13.16 -25.01 -6.39
CA ALA A 169 -13.38 -26.29 -5.74
C ALA A 169 -12.76 -27.38 -6.65
N PRO A 170 -11.84 -28.24 -6.16
CA PRO A 170 -11.45 -29.42 -6.91
C PRO A 170 -12.69 -30.32 -6.98
N GLY A 171 -13.14 -30.59 -8.22
CA GLY A 171 -14.19 -31.52 -8.48
C GLY A 171 -13.84 -32.88 -7.90
N ASP A 172 -14.74 -33.36 -7.08
CA ASP A 172 -14.82 -34.73 -6.59
C ASP A 172 -15.31 -35.59 -7.78
N GLU A 173 -14.37 -35.99 -8.65
CA GLU A 173 -14.61 -36.93 -9.73
C GLU A 173 -13.56 -38.06 -9.64
N ALA A 174 -13.88 -39.07 -8.89
CA ALA A 174 -13.47 -40.44 -9.21
C ALA A 174 -13.70 -41.42 -8.04
N ALA A 175 -14.89 -41.95 -7.91
CA ALA A 175 -15.06 -43.26 -7.26
C ALA A 175 -16.42 -43.86 -7.61
N GLU A 176 -16.67 -44.16 -8.87
CA GLU A 176 -17.66 -45.19 -9.28
C GLU A 176 -17.13 -45.90 -10.54
N ALA A 177 -16.46 -46.98 -10.33
CA ALA A 177 -16.47 -48.11 -11.27
C ALA A 177 -15.62 -49.26 -10.70
N SER A 178 -16.23 -50.21 -10.08
CA SER A 178 -15.96 -51.62 -10.28
C SER A 178 -16.72 -52.44 -9.24
N GLY A 179 -17.99 -52.61 -9.46
CA GLY A 179 -18.71 -53.73 -8.94
C GLY A 179 -18.75 -54.78 -10.05
N GLY A 180 -18.58 -56.00 -9.73
CA GLY A 180 -18.82 -57.07 -10.67
C GLY A 180 -18.11 -58.37 -10.35
N GLU A 181 -18.95 -59.34 -9.94
CA GLU A 181 -18.79 -60.77 -10.14
C GLU A 181 -17.70 -61.58 -9.40
N ARG A 182 -18.11 -62.32 -8.48
CA ARG A 182 -18.36 -63.78 -8.25
C ARG A 182 -18.24 -64.12 -6.78
#